data_3b31750fbbd14e57a798f401d31e1092
#
_entry.id   3b31750fbbd14e57a798f401d31e1092
#
_cell.length_a   1.000
_cell.length_b   1.000
_cell.length_c   1.000
_cell.angle_alpha   90.00
_cell.angle_beta   90.00
_cell.angle_gamma   90.00
#
_symmetry.space_group_name_H-M   'P 1'
#
loop_
_entity.id
_entity.type
_entity.pdbx_description
1 polymer ?
#
loop_
_entity_poly.entity_id
_entity_poly.type
_entity_poly.pdbx_seq_one_letter_code
_entity_poly.pdbx_strand_id
1 'polypeptide(L)'
;ALKRHSQTRPDDIAFEDDISQIRWRDLATRVESLACALDATDGTIGIGLAGGIDYVVADLALTLSGKRQVPLPFFFSTAQNAHVLMDAKVSAVVTSNPEMFAALPHLKLVSPVAVLSETCVLRSYTGGAERIIYTSGSSGNPKGVVLGDRQLDASISALSRVIAADALDIHLSILPLAQLLEQICGIFLPIVAGARTVFRFEATKSLFG
;
A
#
# COMPACT_ATOMS: atom_id res chain seq x y z
N ALA A 1 2.51 -11.28 11.02
CA ALA A 1 2.66 -10.14 11.94
C ALA A 1 1.30 -9.46 12.18
N LEU A 2 0.62 -8.89 11.18
CA LEU A 2 -0.66 -8.16 11.34
C LEU A 2 -1.69 -8.93 12.17
N LYS A 3 -1.98 -10.20 11.82
CA LYS A 3 -2.90 -11.06 12.56
C LYS A 3 -2.51 -11.22 14.04
N ARG A 4 -1.21 -11.39 14.30
CA ARG A 4 -0.70 -11.49 15.67
C ARG A 4 -0.98 -10.20 16.45
N HIS A 5 -0.64 -9.02 15.90
CA HIS A 5 -0.84 -7.76 16.61
C HIS A 5 -2.33 -7.43 16.81
N SER A 6 -3.19 -7.74 15.85
CA SER A 6 -4.64 -7.54 16.00
C SER A 6 -5.26 -8.39 17.14
N GLN A 7 -4.60 -9.48 17.54
CA GLN A 7 -5.03 -10.36 18.64
C GLN A 7 -4.35 -10.03 19.97
N THR A 8 -3.04 -9.70 19.95
CA THR A 8 -2.25 -9.52 21.19
C THR A 8 -2.22 -8.07 21.68
N ARG A 9 -2.40 -7.11 20.78
CA ARG A 9 -2.39 -5.66 21.05
C ARG A 9 -3.44 -4.92 20.23
N PRO A 10 -4.73 -5.34 20.31
CA PRO A 10 -5.78 -4.87 19.41
C PRO A 10 -6.01 -3.36 19.47
N ASP A 11 -5.81 -2.76 20.63
CA ASP A 11 -6.11 -1.36 20.91
C ASP A 11 -4.94 -0.40 20.65
N ASP A 12 -3.72 -0.93 20.45
CA ASP A 12 -2.55 -0.10 20.14
C ASP A 12 -2.69 0.51 18.75
N ILE A 13 -2.20 1.76 18.60
CA ILE A 13 -2.18 2.46 17.33
C ILE A 13 -1.11 1.83 16.44
N ALA A 14 -1.52 1.38 15.25
CA ALA A 14 -0.62 0.86 14.22
C ALA A 14 -0.11 1.98 13.31
N PHE A 15 -1.03 2.79 12.79
CA PHE A 15 -0.74 3.88 11.86
C PHE A 15 -1.51 5.14 12.24
N GLU A 16 -0.90 6.28 11.94
CA GLU A 16 -1.49 7.61 12.05
C GLU A 16 -1.20 8.41 10.79
N ASP A 17 -2.14 9.21 10.34
CA ASP A 17 -1.93 10.22 9.31
C ASP A 17 -2.46 11.59 9.78
N ASP A 18 -2.43 12.59 8.88
CA ASP A 18 -2.85 13.95 9.21
C ASP A 18 -4.34 14.07 9.57
N ILE A 19 -5.13 13.02 9.33
CA ILE A 19 -6.60 13.03 9.48
C ILE A 19 -7.03 12.11 10.63
N SER A 20 -6.38 10.95 10.78
CA SER A 20 -6.89 9.86 11.62
C SER A 20 -5.80 8.96 12.18
N GLN A 21 -6.20 8.07 13.09
CA GLN A 21 -5.38 6.97 13.62
C GLN A 21 -6.13 5.66 13.41
N ILE A 22 -5.37 4.56 13.18
CA ILE A 22 -5.94 3.23 13.07
C ILE A 22 -5.25 2.27 14.04
N ARG A 23 -6.04 1.48 14.75
CA ARG A 23 -5.57 0.45 15.67
C ARG A 23 -5.33 -0.86 14.96
N TRP A 24 -4.54 -1.76 15.56
CA TRP A 24 -4.23 -3.05 14.93
C TRP A 24 -5.47 -3.87 14.57
N ARG A 25 -6.51 -3.90 15.43
CA ARG A 25 -7.76 -4.61 15.14
C ARG A 25 -8.51 -4.01 13.96
N ASP A 26 -8.59 -2.69 13.91
CA ASP A 26 -9.34 -1.98 12.87
C ASP A 26 -8.61 -2.04 11.53
N LEU A 27 -7.28 -2.00 11.55
CA LEU A 27 -6.43 -2.23 10.38
C LEU A 27 -6.67 -3.62 9.80
N ALA A 28 -6.64 -4.66 10.64
CA ALA A 28 -6.88 -6.04 10.20
C ALA A 28 -8.27 -6.20 9.56
N THR A 29 -9.29 -5.60 10.16
CA THR A 29 -10.66 -5.61 9.64
C THR A 29 -10.77 -4.88 8.30
N ARG A 30 -10.21 -3.67 8.18
CA ARG A 30 -10.24 -2.91 6.92
C ARG A 30 -9.49 -3.60 5.80
N VAL A 31 -8.32 -4.18 6.10
CA VAL A 31 -7.51 -4.94 5.13
C VAL A 31 -8.30 -6.13 4.60
N GLU A 32 -8.93 -6.92 5.46
CA GLU A 32 -9.73 -8.06 5.02
C GLU A 32 -10.96 -7.64 4.20
N SER A 33 -11.66 -6.61 4.65
CA SER A 33 -12.85 -6.11 3.94
C SER A 33 -12.51 -5.65 2.52
N LEU A 34 -11.40 -4.92 2.35
CA LEU A 34 -10.95 -4.52 1.03
C LEU A 34 -10.43 -5.72 0.21
N ALA A 35 -9.74 -6.67 0.83
CA ALA A 35 -9.32 -7.89 0.18
C ALA A 35 -10.50 -8.68 -0.38
N CYS A 36 -11.59 -8.83 0.40
CA CYS A 36 -12.85 -9.45 -0.07
C CYS A 36 -13.46 -8.69 -1.26
N ALA A 37 -13.47 -7.35 -1.21
CA ALA A 37 -13.99 -6.53 -2.31
C ALA A 37 -13.16 -6.68 -3.61
N LEU A 38 -11.87 -7.02 -3.46
CA LEU A 38 -10.94 -7.21 -4.57
C LEU A 38 -10.91 -8.65 -5.11
N ASP A 39 -11.50 -9.64 -4.43
CA ASP A 39 -11.44 -11.05 -4.84
C ASP A 39 -11.92 -11.28 -6.28
N ALA A 40 -13.02 -10.63 -6.68
CA ALA A 40 -13.59 -10.70 -8.02
C ALA A 40 -12.91 -9.75 -9.04
N THR A 41 -11.73 -9.20 -8.71
CA THR A 41 -11.01 -8.28 -9.60
C THR A 41 -9.77 -8.97 -10.12
N ASP A 42 -9.70 -9.18 -11.42
CA ASP A 42 -8.56 -9.82 -12.09
C ASP A 42 -7.59 -8.79 -12.65
N GLY A 43 -6.37 -9.25 -12.94
CA GLY A 43 -5.31 -8.45 -13.56
C GLY A 43 -4.50 -7.62 -12.56
N THR A 44 -3.83 -6.61 -13.09
CA THR A 44 -3.01 -5.68 -12.30
C THR A 44 -3.89 -4.58 -11.70
N ILE A 45 -3.71 -4.27 -10.43
CA ILE A 45 -4.50 -3.27 -9.72
C ILE A 45 -3.61 -2.09 -9.34
N GLY A 46 -4.02 -0.90 -9.77
CA GLY A 46 -3.35 0.36 -9.41
C GLY A 46 -3.70 0.82 -7.99
N ILE A 47 -2.74 1.42 -7.30
CA ILE A 47 -2.99 2.16 -6.06
C ILE A 47 -2.91 3.65 -6.39
N GLY A 48 -4.07 4.28 -6.61
CA GLY A 48 -4.24 5.70 -6.92
C GLY A 48 -4.52 6.52 -5.64
N LEU A 49 -3.68 6.33 -4.63
CA LEU A 49 -3.73 6.98 -3.33
C LEU A 49 -2.40 7.66 -3.05
N ALA A 50 -2.43 8.88 -2.54
CA ALA A 50 -1.21 9.65 -2.33
C ALA A 50 -0.36 9.14 -1.15
N GLY A 51 -1.00 8.62 -0.12
CA GLY A 51 -0.35 8.10 1.09
C GLY A 51 -1.35 7.87 2.22
N GLY A 52 -0.85 7.74 3.45
CA GLY A 52 -1.65 7.59 4.66
C GLY A 52 -2.23 6.20 4.87
N ILE A 53 -3.19 6.12 5.79
CA ILE A 53 -3.80 4.86 6.23
C ILE A 53 -4.50 4.13 5.08
N ASP A 54 -5.19 4.84 4.20
CA ASP A 54 -5.89 4.24 3.06
C ASP A 54 -4.94 3.54 2.09
N TYR A 55 -3.75 4.12 1.87
CA TYR A 55 -2.70 3.49 1.08
C TYR A 55 -2.21 2.19 1.73
N VAL A 56 -1.95 2.22 3.04
CA VAL A 56 -1.54 1.02 3.80
C VAL A 56 -2.57 -0.09 3.68
N VAL A 57 -3.85 0.25 3.86
CA VAL A 57 -4.95 -0.72 3.74
C VAL A 57 -5.00 -1.32 2.34
N ALA A 58 -4.84 -0.50 1.29
CA ALA A 58 -4.83 -0.97 -0.10
C ALA A 58 -3.62 -1.88 -0.40
N ASP A 59 -2.41 -1.47 -0.01
CA ASP A 59 -1.19 -2.28 -0.21
C ASP A 59 -1.30 -3.65 0.48
N LEU A 60 -1.72 -3.66 1.74
CA LEU A 60 -1.86 -4.89 2.52
C LEU A 60 -2.98 -5.78 2.00
N ALA A 61 -4.12 -5.22 1.58
CA ALA A 61 -5.23 -5.98 1.02
C ALA A 61 -4.83 -6.66 -0.30
N LEU A 62 -4.15 -5.95 -1.19
CA LEU A 62 -3.65 -6.49 -2.45
C LEU A 62 -2.56 -7.55 -2.23
N THR A 63 -1.65 -7.29 -1.29
CA THR A 63 -0.64 -8.29 -0.87
C THR A 63 -1.32 -9.54 -0.33
N LEU A 64 -2.26 -9.38 0.61
CA LEU A 64 -2.97 -10.50 1.25
C LEU A 64 -3.77 -11.35 0.24
N SER A 65 -4.31 -10.71 -0.79
CA SER A 65 -5.07 -11.36 -1.88
C SER A 65 -4.17 -11.97 -2.97
N GLY A 66 -2.85 -11.91 -2.86
CA GLY A 66 -1.92 -12.41 -3.87
C GLY A 66 -2.02 -11.67 -5.21
N LYS A 67 -2.48 -10.42 -5.21
CA LYS A 67 -2.68 -9.64 -6.44
C LYS A 67 -1.40 -8.95 -6.90
N ARG A 68 -1.32 -8.71 -8.21
CA ARG A 68 -0.29 -7.84 -8.79
C ARG A 68 -0.74 -6.39 -8.62
N GLN A 69 0.10 -5.56 -7.99
CA GLN A 69 -0.19 -4.18 -7.70
C GLN A 69 0.82 -3.22 -8.33
N VAL A 70 0.37 -2.01 -8.65
CA VAL A 70 1.22 -0.92 -9.12
C VAL A 70 0.85 0.38 -8.41
N PRO A 71 1.72 0.91 -7.56
CA PRO A 71 1.55 2.25 -7.01
C PRO A 71 1.63 3.30 -8.11
N LEU A 72 0.70 4.26 -8.11
CA LEU A 72 0.71 5.41 -9.03
C LEU A 72 1.32 6.61 -8.30
N PRO A 73 2.56 7.04 -8.64
CA PRO A 73 3.20 8.13 -7.93
C PRO A 73 2.45 9.44 -8.17
N PHE A 74 2.08 10.17 -7.10
CA PHE A 74 1.42 11.47 -7.21
C PHE A 74 2.32 12.56 -7.84
N PHE A 75 3.64 12.37 -7.78
CA PHE A 75 4.64 13.27 -8.37
C PHE A 75 4.94 12.96 -9.85
N PHE A 76 4.33 11.95 -10.44
CA PHE A 76 4.35 11.68 -11.87
C PHE A 76 3.34 12.58 -12.58
N SER A 77 3.69 13.04 -13.79
CA SER A 77 2.76 13.76 -14.64
C SER A 77 1.59 12.85 -15.07
N THR A 78 0.49 13.46 -15.50
CA THR A 78 -0.66 12.71 -16.05
C THR A 78 -0.25 11.78 -17.20
N ALA A 79 0.65 12.24 -18.08
CA ALA A 79 1.15 11.42 -19.18
C ALA A 79 1.98 10.23 -18.69
N GLN A 80 2.80 10.41 -17.67
CA GLN A 80 3.58 9.33 -17.05
C GLN A 80 2.68 8.31 -16.37
N ASN A 81 1.67 8.78 -15.60
CA ASN A 81 0.71 7.87 -14.98
C ASN A 81 -0.15 7.13 -16.02
N ALA A 82 -0.54 7.78 -17.12
CA ALA A 82 -1.21 7.10 -18.24
C ALA A 82 -0.33 6.02 -18.87
N HIS A 83 0.97 6.29 -19.04
CA HIS A 83 1.93 5.29 -19.51
C HIS A 83 2.02 4.10 -18.54
N VAL A 84 2.11 4.35 -17.22
CA VAL A 84 2.15 3.30 -16.18
C VAL A 84 0.90 2.42 -16.26
N LEU A 85 -0.28 3.02 -16.35
CA LEU A 85 -1.55 2.28 -16.45
C LEU A 85 -1.61 1.37 -17.66
N MET A 86 -1.12 1.84 -18.81
CA MET A 86 -1.08 1.07 -20.06
C MET A 86 -0.02 -0.03 -20.02
N ASP A 87 1.21 0.30 -19.64
CA ASP A 87 2.35 -0.62 -19.62
C ASP A 87 2.13 -1.77 -18.62
N ALA A 88 1.65 -1.47 -17.43
CA ALA A 88 1.30 -2.46 -16.42
C ALA A 88 -0.02 -3.19 -16.70
N LYS A 89 -0.76 -2.82 -17.74
CA LYS A 89 -2.09 -3.37 -18.09
C LYS A 89 -3.05 -3.34 -16.89
N VAL A 90 -3.15 -2.17 -16.27
CA VAL A 90 -4.00 -1.98 -15.09
C VAL A 90 -5.47 -2.14 -15.48
N SER A 91 -6.18 -2.99 -14.76
CA SER A 91 -7.62 -3.28 -14.96
C SER A 91 -8.52 -2.59 -13.95
N ALA A 92 -7.98 -2.30 -12.76
CA ALA A 92 -8.71 -1.62 -11.70
C ALA A 92 -7.78 -0.69 -10.92
N VAL A 93 -8.34 0.31 -10.25
CA VAL A 93 -7.60 1.24 -9.38
C VAL A 93 -8.31 1.38 -8.05
N VAL A 94 -7.57 1.19 -6.96
CA VAL A 94 -8.04 1.58 -5.62
C VAL A 94 -7.77 3.07 -5.45
N THR A 95 -8.82 3.85 -5.27
CA THR A 95 -8.73 5.32 -5.17
C THR A 95 -9.81 5.91 -4.28
N SER A 96 -9.50 7.00 -3.60
CA SER A 96 -10.47 7.87 -2.90
C SER A 96 -10.94 9.05 -3.79
N ASN A 97 -10.30 9.23 -4.96
CA ASN A 97 -10.65 10.29 -5.91
C ASN A 97 -10.95 9.70 -7.31
N PRO A 98 -12.18 9.21 -7.54
CA PRO A 98 -12.57 8.61 -8.82
C PRO A 98 -12.51 9.58 -9.99
N GLU A 99 -12.63 10.88 -9.75
CA GLU A 99 -12.61 11.91 -10.81
C GLU A 99 -11.27 11.97 -11.54
N MET A 100 -10.17 11.63 -10.86
CA MET A 100 -8.84 11.54 -11.49
C MET A 100 -8.79 10.53 -12.65
N PHE A 101 -9.70 9.56 -12.67
CA PHE A 101 -9.76 8.47 -13.64
C PHE A 101 -10.98 8.56 -14.57
N ALA A 102 -11.75 9.67 -14.53
CA ALA A 102 -12.97 9.83 -15.32
C ALA A 102 -12.75 9.70 -16.84
N ALA A 103 -11.57 10.07 -17.34
CA ALA A 103 -11.19 9.90 -18.75
C ALA A 103 -10.87 8.42 -19.14
N LEU A 104 -10.88 7.49 -18.21
CA LEU A 104 -10.51 6.08 -18.39
C LEU A 104 -11.66 5.15 -17.97
N PRO A 105 -12.79 5.16 -18.68
CA PRO A 105 -14.01 4.45 -18.28
C PRO A 105 -13.89 2.92 -18.28
N HIS A 106 -12.81 2.38 -18.84
CA HIS A 106 -12.51 0.95 -18.84
C HIS A 106 -11.90 0.47 -17.51
N LEU A 107 -11.44 1.39 -16.65
CA LEU A 107 -10.88 1.03 -15.35
C LEU A 107 -12.00 0.82 -14.33
N LYS A 108 -11.97 -0.31 -13.63
CA LYS A 108 -12.81 -0.52 -12.45
C LYS A 108 -12.24 0.29 -11.30
N LEU A 109 -13.03 1.19 -10.73
CA LEU A 109 -12.62 1.97 -9.57
C LEU A 109 -13.13 1.31 -8.29
N VAL A 110 -12.25 1.17 -7.30
CA VAL A 110 -12.54 0.54 -6.00
C VAL A 110 -12.24 1.55 -4.90
N SER A 111 -13.19 1.75 -3.99
CA SER A 111 -12.97 2.61 -2.82
C SER A 111 -12.03 1.92 -1.81
N PRO A 112 -11.05 2.62 -1.20
CA PRO A 112 -10.25 2.07 -0.11
C PRO A 112 -11.08 1.83 1.17
N VAL A 113 -12.26 2.47 1.26
CA VAL A 113 -13.23 2.26 2.33
C VAL A 113 -14.27 1.26 1.84
N ALA A 114 -13.95 -0.03 1.95
CA ALA A 114 -14.94 -1.08 1.68
C ALA A 114 -15.98 -1.13 2.81
N VAL A 115 -17.23 -1.39 2.44
CA VAL A 115 -18.29 -1.61 3.43
C VAL A 115 -17.94 -2.87 4.22
N LEU A 116 -17.84 -2.72 5.55
CA LEU A 116 -17.53 -3.83 6.44
C LEU A 116 -18.63 -4.91 6.33
N SER A 117 -18.24 -6.10 5.91
CA SER A 117 -19.05 -7.28 6.15
C SER A 117 -18.82 -7.72 7.59
N GLU A 118 -19.88 -7.88 8.39
CA GLU A 118 -19.81 -8.20 9.82
C GLU A 118 -19.07 -9.51 10.16
N THR A 119 -18.67 -10.29 9.16
CA THR A 119 -18.10 -11.64 9.32
C THR A 119 -16.71 -11.85 8.71
N CYS A 120 -16.01 -10.80 8.33
CA CYS A 120 -14.68 -10.94 7.73
C CYS A 120 -13.62 -11.31 8.79
N VAL A 121 -13.08 -12.53 8.68
CA VAL A 121 -11.92 -12.98 9.46
C VAL A 121 -10.67 -12.84 8.58
N LEU A 122 -9.63 -12.16 9.11
CA LEU A 122 -8.38 -11.95 8.37
C LEU A 122 -7.82 -13.28 7.86
N ARG A 123 -7.81 -13.41 6.53
CA ARG A 123 -7.29 -14.60 5.84
C ARG A 123 -5.78 -14.77 6.08
N SER A 124 -5.27 -15.95 5.81
CA SER A 124 -3.84 -16.19 5.82
C SER A 124 -3.26 -15.91 4.44
N TYR A 125 -2.10 -15.26 4.40
CA TYR A 125 -1.38 -15.05 3.15
C TYR A 125 -0.87 -16.38 2.59
N THR A 126 -1.13 -16.62 1.33
CA THR A 126 -0.76 -17.87 0.62
C THR A 126 0.35 -17.68 -0.43
N GLY A 127 0.88 -16.46 -0.54
CA GLY A 127 1.90 -16.14 -1.53
C GLY A 127 1.33 -15.62 -2.85
N GLY A 128 2.22 -15.24 -3.76
CA GLY A 128 1.90 -14.87 -5.14
C GLY A 128 1.66 -13.38 -5.38
N ALA A 129 1.80 -12.53 -4.35
CA ALA A 129 1.72 -11.09 -4.56
C ALA A 129 2.93 -10.58 -5.34
N GLU A 130 2.67 -9.68 -6.28
CA GLU A 130 3.69 -8.96 -7.03
C GLU A 130 3.42 -7.46 -6.97
N ARG A 131 4.49 -6.67 -6.97
CA ARG A 131 4.40 -5.22 -7.12
C ARG A 131 5.27 -4.73 -8.25
N ILE A 132 4.77 -3.77 -9.03
CA ILE A 132 5.52 -3.13 -10.11
C ILE A 132 5.86 -1.72 -9.64
N ILE A 133 7.14 -1.47 -9.38
CA ILE A 133 7.62 -0.15 -8.97
C ILE A 133 8.18 0.57 -10.19
N TYR A 134 7.59 1.71 -10.52
CA TYR A 134 8.04 2.53 -11.64
C TYR A 134 9.07 3.56 -11.17
N THR A 135 10.13 3.68 -11.97
CA THR A 135 11.18 4.68 -11.79
C THR A 135 11.22 5.61 -13.00
N SER A 136 11.59 6.88 -12.78
CA SER A 136 11.81 7.83 -13.88
C SER A 136 12.99 7.35 -14.74
N GLY A 137 12.69 6.69 -15.87
CA GLY A 137 13.73 6.23 -16.79
C GLY A 137 14.50 7.39 -17.43
N SER A 138 15.78 7.22 -17.70
CA SER A 138 16.63 8.18 -18.40
C SER A 138 16.13 8.54 -19.82
N SER A 139 15.23 7.74 -20.38
CA SER A 139 14.61 7.93 -21.70
C SER A 139 13.27 8.69 -21.66
N GLY A 140 12.88 9.26 -20.53
CA GLY A 140 11.65 10.06 -20.38
C GLY A 140 10.40 9.24 -19.97
N ASN A 141 10.28 7.98 -20.38
CA ASN A 141 9.18 7.11 -19.96
C ASN A 141 9.56 6.31 -18.70
N PRO A 142 8.68 6.26 -17.70
CA PRO A 142 8.89 5.41 -16.53
C PRO A 142 9.06 3.95 -16.90
N LYS A 143 9.96 3.25 -16.18
CA LYS A 143 10.20 1.82 -16.34
C LYS A 143 9.77 1.07 -15.08
N GLY A 144 8.97 0.01 -15.26
CA GLY A 144 8.47 -0.83 -14.19
C GLY A 144 9.43 -1.96 -13.83
N VAL A 145 9.70 -2.13 -12.54
CA VAL A 145 10.44 -3.27 -11.99
C VAL A 145 9.46 -4.15 -11.24
N VAL A 146 9.36 -5.41 -11.64
CA VAL A 146 8.49 -6.40 -10.99
C VAL A 146 9.22 -7.02 -9.80
N LEU A 147 8.60 -6.94 -8.64
CA LEU A 147 9.10 -7.49 -7.38
C LEU A 147 8.05 -8.46 -6.82
N GLY A 148 8.45 -9.69 -6.63
CA GLY A 148 7.64 -10.70 -5.96
C GLY A 148 8.01 -10.86 -4.48
N ASP A 149 7.36 -11.80 -3.82
CA ASP A 149 7.52 -12.09 -2.39
C ASP A 149 8.99 -12.27 -1.98
N ARG A 150 9.76 -13.02 -2.77
CA ARG A 150 11.16 -13.35 -2.42
C ARG A 150 12.05 -12.11 -2.32
N GLN A 151 11.87 -11.15 -3.22
CA GLN A 151 12.64 -9.91 -3.21
C GLN A 151 12.20 -9.02 -2.05
N LEU A 152 10.89 -8.95 -1.80
CA LEU A 152 10.34 -8.17 -0.70
C LEU A 152 10.78 -8.73 0.65
N ASP A 153 10.64 -10.05 0.87
CA ASP A 153 11.07 -10.73 2.10
C ASP A 153 12.56 -10.59 2.36
N ALA A 154 13.39 -10.70 1.31
CA ALA A 154 14.84 -10.50 1.42
C ALA A 154 15.17 -9.08 1.88
N SER A 155 14.49 -8.08 1.31
CA SER A 155 14.70 -6.66 1.66
C SER A 155 14.23 -6.36 3.09
N ILE A 156 13.04 -6.83 3.47
CA ILE A 156 12.50 -6.67 4.83
C ILE A 156 13.43 -7.35 5.85
N SER A 157 13.85 -8.59 5.58
CA SER A 157 14.74 -9.34 6.46
C SER A 157 16.11 -8.70 6.62
N ALA A 158 16.68 -8.14 5.54
CA ALA A 158 17.96 -7.45 5.59
C ALA A 158 17.87 -6.17 6.43
N LEU A 159 16.84 -5.34 6.19
CA LEU A 159 16.64 -4.09 6.90
C LEU A 159 16.25 -4.31 8.37
N SER A 160 15.42 -5.33 8.68
CA SER A 160 15.07 -5.66 10.07
C SER A 160 16.28 -5.95 10.94
N ARG A 161 17.32 -6.59 10.37
CA ARG A 161 18.56 -6.86 11.11
C ARG A 161 19.41 -5.62 11.39
N VAL A 162 19.31 -4.61 10.55
CA VAL A 162 20.10 -3.36 10.68
C VAL A 162 19.38 -2.35 11.56
N ILE A 163 18.07 -2.18 11.32
CA ILE A 163 17.25 -1.18 12.02
C ILE A 163 16.90 -1.66 13.44
N ALA A 164 16.69 -2.97 13.62
CA ALA A 164 16.34 -3.61 14.89
C ALA A 164 15.16 -2.93 15.61
N ALA A 165 14.17 -2.46 14.84
CA ALA A 165 12.99 -1.79 15.38
C ALA A 165 12.16 -2.71 16.28
N ASP A 166 11.55 -2.14 17.31
CA ASP A 166 10.64 -2.83 18.23
C ASP A 166 9.28 -2.12 18.37
N ALA A 167 8.46 -2.65 19.26
CA ALA A 167 7.10 -2.19 19.47
C ALA A 167 6.96 -0.82 20.13
N LEU A 168 8.02 -0.24 20.65
CA LEU A 168 8.05 1.09 21.27
C LEU A 168 8.48 2.16 20.27
N ASP A 169 9.00 1.75 19.12
CA ASP A 169 9.48 2.68 18.11
C ASP A 169 8.32 3.35 17.34
N ILE A 170 8.60 4.56 16.90
CA ILE A 170 7.73 5.34 16.04
C ILE A 170 8.50 5.71 14.78
N HIS A 171 8.04 5.22 13.64
CA HIS A 171 8.55 5.61 12.32
C HIS A 171 7.85 6.87 11.83
N LEU A 172 8.60 7.91 11.48
CA LEU A 172 8.06 9.07 10.79
C LEU A 172 8.24 8.90 9.28
N SER A 173 7.13 8.72 8.58
CA SER A 173 7.09 8.55 7.13
C SER A 173 6.95 9.90 6.43
N ILE A 174 7.98 10.27 5.67
CA ILE A 174 8.04 11.53 4.90
C ILE A 174 8.34 11.31 3.42
N LEU A 175 8.62 10.09 3.00
CA LEU A 175 8.81 9.75 1.59
C LEU A 175 7.48 9.29 0.96
N PRO A 176 7.34 9.43 -0.37
CA PRO A 176 6.16 8.90 -1.05
C PRO A 176 6.04 7.38 -0.93
N LEU A 177 4.89 6.88 -0.49
CA LEU A 177 4.61 5.45 -0.40
C LEU A 177 4.62 4.71 -1.74
N ALA A 178 4.61 5.43 -2.87
CA ALA A 178 4.83 4.84 -4.18
C ALA A 178 6.29 4.38 -4.40
N GLN A 179 7.23 4.75 -3.52
CA GLN A 179 8.62 4.31 -3.55
C GLN A 179 8.81 3.06 -2.69
N LEU A 180 9.54 2.06 -3.22
CA LEU A 180 9.75 0.78 -2.54
C LEU A 180 10.37 0.94 -1.14
N LEU A 181 11.34 1.84 -0.99
CA LEU A 181 11.99 2.04 0.30
C LEU A 181 10.97 2.43 1.39
N GLU A 182 10.06 3.35 1.06
CA GLU A 182 9.06 3.79 2.04
C GLU A 182 7.98 2.73 2.27
N GLN A 183 7.62 1.92 1.28
CA GLN A 183 6.76 0.77 1.52
C GLN A 183 7.38 -0.20 2.53
N ILE A 184 8.68 -0.45 2.41
CA ILE A 184 9.38 -1.34 3.34
C ILE A 184 9.50 -0.70 4.71
N CYS A 185 10.03 0.53 4.81
CA CYS A 185 10.31 1.19 6.07
C CYS A 185 9.05 1.72 6.77
N GLY A 186 8.09 2.23 6.01
CA GLY A 186 6.88 2.84 6.55
C GLY A 186 5.71 1.87 6.76
N ILE A 187 5.71 0.71 6.09
CA ILE A 187 4.61 -0.27 6.19
C ILE A 187 5.12 -1.59 6.76
N PHE A 188 6.01 -2.29 6.05
CA PHE A 188 6.31 -3.69 6.37
C PHE A 188 7.18 -3.85 7.62
N LEU A 189 8.23 -3.06 7.78
CA LEU A 189 9.08 -3.11 8.98
C LEU A 189 8.30 -2.78 10.27
N PRO A 190 7.50 -1.70 10.32
CA PRO A 190 6.64 -1.42 11.48
C PRO A 190 5.67 -2.56 11.79
N ILE A 191 5.06 -3.19 10.76
CA ILE A 191 4.18 -4.34 10.98
C ILE A 191 4.95 -5.54 11.53
N VAL A 192 6.18 -5.79 11.07
CA VAL A 192 7.01 -6.90 11.58
C VAL A 192 7.40 -6.65 13.03
N ALA A 193 7.86 -5.44 13.34
CA ALA A 193 8.29 -5.01 14.68
C ALA A 193 7.11 -4.82 15.65
N GLY A 194 5.95 -4.45 15.14
CA GLY A 194 4.80 -3.96 15.91
C GLY A 194 4.94 -2.49 16.30
N ALA A 195 5.80 -1.76 15.61
CA ALA A 195 6.01 -0.33 15.77
C ALA A 195 4.85 0.48 15.20
N ARG A 196 4.74 1.75 15.61
CA ARG A 196 3.78 2.71 15.05
C ARG A 196 4.42 3.46 13.89
N THR A 197 3.64 3.75 12.85
CA THR A 197 4.04 4.69 11.79
C THR A 197 3.16 5.94 11.81
N VAL A 198 3.81 7.09 11.62
CA VAL A 198 3.16 8.41 11.50
C VAL A 198 3.46 8.97 10.11
N PHE A 199 2.43 9.12 9.29
CA PHE A 199 2.52 9.75 7.98
C PHE A 199 2.30 11.25 8.09
N ARG A 200 3.12 12.05 7.38
CA ARG A 200 2.95 13.50 7.28
C ARG A 200 2.93 13.90 5.80
N PHE A 201 1.73 13.84 5.23
CA PHE A 201 1.54 13.97 3.79
C PHE A 201 1.84 15.39 3.30
N GLU A 202 1.50 16.43 4.06
CA GLU A 202 1.83 17.81 3.68
C GLU A 202 3.34 18.05 3.67
N ALA A 203 4.10 17.42 4.57
CA ALA A 203 5.56 17.44 4.52
C ALA A 203 6.09 16.71 3.26
N THR A 204 5.50 15.57 2.93
CA THR A 204 5.84 14.80 1.71
C THR A 204 5.57 15.62 0.44
N LYS A 205 4.42 16.27 0.34
CA LYS A 205 4.10 17.17 -0.80
C LYS A 205 5.10 18.32 -0.90
N SER A 206 5.45 18.96 0.20
CA SER A 206 6.39 20.06 0.21
C SER A 206 7.78 19.69 -0.30
N LEU A 207 8.17 18.43 -0.14
CA LEU A 207 9.48 17.92 -0.59
C LEU A 207 9.49 17.47 -2.06
N PHE A 208 8.35 17.00 -2.61
CA PHE A 208 8.28 16.32 -3.90
C PHE A 208 7.25 16.89 -4.86
N GLY A 209 6.48 17.94 -4.47
CA GLY A 209 5.44 18.59 -5.26
C GLY A 209 5.89 19.78 -6.10
#